data_0da8db88c9aefaa2d43949364aa6d8e2
#
_entry.id   0da8db88c9aefaa2d43949364aa6d8e2
#
_cell.length_a   1.000
_cell.length_b   1.000
_cell.length_c   1.000
_cell.angle_alpha   90.00
_cell.angle_beta   90.00
_cell.angle_gamma   90.00
#
_symmetry.space_group_name_H-M   'P 1'
#
loop_
_entity.id
_entity.type
_entity.pdbx_description
1 polymer ?
#
loop_
_entity_poly.entity_id
_entity_poly.type
_entity_poly.pdbx_seq_one_letter_code
_entity_poly.pdbx_strand_id
1 'polypeptide(L)'
;MAKVKTSYVCNQCGYETSKWNGKCPNCGEWNTFEEVELAVRAGGAKSKPTTVRDISDKIVGIDDVDASYNEIRYATGLKELDRVLGGGLVKGSLVLLGGEPGIGKSTMLLQICQYLGQDHTILYVSGEESVRQIKLRANRLHVDSENLYLLADNDCEQICSVIVKEKPEIVIIDSIQTMNISGISSAQGSVTQVRECTNMFMRTAKSEEIPMFIVGHVNKDGAIAGPKVMEHIVDCVLYFEGQRNLTYRILRAIKNRFGSTNEIGMFEMADSGLLEVENPSMMFLEGRPTDASGTCVACIMEGTRPVMAEVQALVCKSVLASPRRTATGFDYYRMAIIIAVLEKRLGYFFGGLDVYINIVGGLKLDDTAADLSVALALYSGLTDKVISDKLIALGEIGLGGELRSISHCEQRLAECERMGFETCIVPAHSLKSVDTSKFSMKIIGVRSIREAFKAIG
;
A
#
# COMPACT_ATOMS: atom_id res chain seq x y z
N MET A 1 -43.48 29.11 -2.48
CA MET A 1 -42.79 27.91 -3.00
C MET A 1 -41.33 28.22 -3.03
N ALA A 2 -40.52 27.56 -2.16
CA ALA A 2 -39.08 27.71 -2.14
C ALA A 2 -38.50 27.14 -3.44
N LYS A 3 -37.67 27.90 -4.16
CA LYS A 3 -36.95 27.42 -5.33
C LYS A 3 -35.89 26.41 -4.85
N VAL A 4 -36.10 25.15 -5.10
CA VAL A 4 -35.08 24.10 -4.94
C VAL A 4 -34.01 24.37 -5.98
N LYS A 5 -32.77 24.55 -5.55
CA LYS A 5 -31.62 24.72 -6.44
C LYS A 5 -30.97 23.35 -6.59
N THR A 6 -31.13 22.72 -7.73
CA THR A 6 -30.50 21.47 -8.08
C THR A 6 -29.06 21.70 -8.51
N SER A 7 -28.14 20.86 -8.04
CA SER A 7 -26.79 20.72 -8.57
C SER A 7 -26.52 19.26 -8.95
N TYR A 8 -25.59 19.05 -9.85
CA TYR A 8 -25.18 17.73 -10.31
C TYR A 8 -23.76 17.45 -9.79
N VAL A 9 -23.60 16.33 -9.11
CA VAL A 9 -22.31 15.92 -8.50
C VAL A 9 -21.82 14.65 -9.18
N CYS A 10 -20.58 14.66 -9.63
CA CYS A 10 -19.95 13.47 -10.18
C CYS A 10 -19.69 12.44 -9.08
N ASN A 11 -20.23 11.22 -9.21
CA ASN A 11 -20.08 10.14 -8.23
C ASN A 11 -18.68 9.51 -8.21
N GLN A 12 -17.80 9.86 -9.16
CA GLN A 12 -16.42 9.38 -9.21
C GLN A 12 -15.43 10.35 -8.54
N CYS A 13 -15.56 11.65 -8.77
CA CYS A 13 -14.57 12.63 -8.32
C CYS A 13 -15.15 13.77 -7.48
N GLY A 14 -16.47 13.81 -7.24
CA GLY A 14 -17.11 14.86 -6.45
C GLY A 14 -17.21 16.23 -7.14
N TYR A 15 -16.88 16.34 -8.43
CA TYR A 15 -17.00 17.59 -9.17
C TYR A 15 -18.46 18.04 -9.25
N GLU A 16 -18.73 19.28 -8.84
CA GLU A 16 -20.08 19.87 -8.81
C GLU A 16 -20.31 20.81 -9.99
N THR A 17 -21.49 20.71 -10.59
CA THR A 17 -21.91 21.59 -11.67
C THR A 17 -23.41 21.90 -11.54
N SER A 18 -23.82 23.08 -12.04
CA SER A 18 -25.24 23.48 -12.09
C SER A 18 -26.02 22.86 -13.23
N LYS A 19 -25.36 22.12 -14.13
CA LYS A 19 -25.98 21.47 -15.30
C LYS A 19 -25.48 20.05 -15.43
N TRP A 20 -26.35 19.14 -15.80
CA TRP A 20 -25.97 17.80 -16.13
C TRP A 20 -25.05 17.76 -17.36
N ASN A 21 -23.95 17.07 -17.27
CA ASN A 21 -23.00 16.83 -18.36
C ASN A 21 -22.83 15.33 -18.55
N GLY A 22 -22.84 14.84 -19.80
CA GLY A 22 -22.65 13.42 -20.10
C GLY A 22 -21.25 12.91 -19.74
N LYS A 23 -20.25 13.80 -19.73
CA LYS A 23 -18.85 13.51 -19.35
C LYS A 23 -18.40 14.48 -18.27
N CYS A 24 -17.78 13.96 -17.22
CA CYS A 24 -17.23 14.79 -16.16
C CYS A 24 -15.98 15.55 -16.66
N PRO A 25 -15.94 16.89 -16.57
CA PRO A 25 -14.78 17.67 -17.03
C PRO A 25 -13.54 17.49 -16.13
N ASN A 26 -13.71 17.00 -14.91
CA ASN A 26 -12.63 16.82 -13.96
C ASN A 26 -11.98 15.44 -14.07
N CYS A 27 -12.74 14.35 -14.04
CA CYS A 27 -12.19 12.99 -14.10
C CYS A 27 -12.29 12.33 -15.49
N GLY A 28 -13.06 12.92 -16.41
CA GLY A 28 -13.20 12.40 -17.77
C GLY A 28 -14.17 11.22 -17.93
N GLU A 29 -14.79 10.74 -16.83
CA GLU A 29 -15.72 9.62 -16.85
C GLU A 29 -17.10 10.01 -17.39
N TRP A 30 -17.80 9.05 -18.05
CA TRP A 30 -19.10 9.25 -18.65
C TRP A 30 -20.24 8.81 -17.72
N ASN A 31 -21.36 9.53 -17.76
CA ASN A 31 -22.62 9.22 -17.03
C ASN A 31 -22.43 9.10 -15.51
N THR A 32 -21.58 9.93 -14.92
CA THR A 32 -21.22 9.89 -13.50
C THR A 32 -21.89 11.01 -12.68
N PHE A 33 -22.76 11.82 -13.26
CA PHE A 33 -23.46 12.88 -12.55
C PHE A 33 -24.76 12.40 -11.93
N GLU A 34 -24.90 12.64 -10.64
CA GLU A 34 -26.13 12.45 -9.87
C GLU A 34 -26.71 13.79 -9.50
N GLU A 35 -28.06 13.90 -9.56
CA GLU A 35 -28.79 15.09 -9.19
C GLU A 35 -28.90 15.19 -7.68
N VAL A 36 -28.44 16.30 -7.10
CA VAL A 36 -28.49 16.57 -5.66
C VAL A 36 -29.30 17.83 -5.42
N GLU A 37 -30.38 17.72 -4.66
CA GLU A 37 -31.18 18.85 -4.23
C GLU A 37 -30.49 19.59 -3.07
N LEU A 38 -30.10 20.84 -3.32
CA LEU A 38 -29.60 21.71 -2.26
C LEU A 38 -30.77 22.28 -1.49
N ALA A 39 -31.02 21.85 -0.28
CA ALA A 39 -31.96 22.44 0.63
C ALA A 39 -31.53 23.89 0.95
N VAL A 40 -32.17 24.86 0.29
CA VAL A 40 -32.00 26.26 0.67
C VAL A 40 -32.65 26.44 2.02
N ARG A 41 -31.85 26.65 3.07
CA ARG A 41 -32.36 27.08 4.38
C ARG A 41 -33.18 28.33 4.20
N ALA A 42 -34.51 28.19 4.26
CA ALA A 42 -35.44 29.29 4.41
C ALA A 42 -35.30 29.85 5.83
N GLY A 43 -34.48 30.85 5.98
CA GLY A 43 -34.27 31.53 7.25
C GLY A 43 -33.78 32.93 6.96
N GLY A 44 -34.72 33.85 6.75
CA GLY A 44 -34.45 35.29 6.76
C GLY A 44 -34.05 35.80 8.14
N ALA A 45 -32.86 35.53 8.55
CA ALA A 45 -32.15 36.36 9.52
C ALA A 45 -31.15 37.17 8.70
N LYS A 46 -31.32 38.50 8.68
CA LYS A 46 -30.33 39.45 8.18
C LYS A 46 -29.00 39.07 8.87
N SER A 47 -28.12 38.41 8.15
CA SER A 47 -26.76 38.20 8.59
C SER A 47 -26.18 39.59 8.83
N LYS A 48 -25.93 39.92 10.09
CA LYS A 48 -25.01 41.02 10.44
C LYS A 48 -23.73 40.76 9.63
N PRO A 49 -23.10 41.81 9.07
CA PRO A 49 -21.84 41.61 8.38
C PRO A 49 -20.92 40.88 9.34
N THR A 50 -20.46 39.71 8.92
CA THR A 50 -19.48 38.91 9.65
C THR A 50 -18.28 39.86 9.81
N THR A 51 -18.05 40.35 11.00
CA THR A 51 -16.82 41.07 11.33
C THR A 51 -15.69 40.18 10.87
N VAL A 52 -14.92 40.65 9.88
CA VAL A 52 -13.67 40.00 9.49
C VAL A 52 -12.89 39.79 10.77
N ARG A 53 -12.81 38.54 11.24
CA ARG A 53 -11.98 38.23 12.40
C ARG A 53 -10.57 38.64 12.03
N ASP A 54 -10.00 39.53 12.77
CA ASP A 54 -8.59 39.87 12.62
C ASP A 54 -7.79 38.58 12.84
N ILE A 55 -7.12 38.11 11.77
CA ILE A 55 -6.31 36.89 11.78
C ILE A 55 -4.82 37.24 11.86
N SER A 56 -4.47 38.50 12.06
CA SER A 56 -3.06 38.95 12.17
C SER A 56 -2.33 38.26 13.31
N ASP A 57 -3.02 37.94 14.42
CA ASP A 57 -2.44 37.17 15.55
C ASP A 57 -2.10 35.68 15.19
N LYS A 58 -2.51 35.21 14.01
CA LYS A 58 -2.17 33.85 13.51
C LYS A 58 -0.97 33.83 12.58
N ILE A 59 -0.41 34.99 12.28
CA ILE A 59 0.79 35.09 11.46
C ILE A 59 1.99 34.89 12.39
N VAL A 60 2.70 33.77 12.19
CA VAL A 60 3.89 33.42 12.96
C VAL A 60 5.08 33.37 12.01
N GLY A 61 6.23 33.96 12.41
CA GLY A 61 7.48 33.84 11.67
C GLY A 61 7.93 32.37 11.62
N ILE A 62 8.56 31.95 10.53
CA ILE A 62 9.00 30.55 10.40
C ILE A 62 10.00 30.14 11.50
N ASP A 63 10.81 31.07 11.95
CA ASP A 63 11.79 30.89 13.02
C ASP A 63 11.16 30.85 14.42
N ASP A 64 9.94 31.37 14.55
CA ASP A 64 9.16 31.37 15.81
C ASP A 64 8.30 30.10 15.97
N VAL A 65 8.26 29.25 14.95
CA VAL A 65 7.57 27.96 14.99
C VAL A 65 8.47 26.94 15.69
N ASP A 66 8.07 26.50 16.87
CA ASP A 66 8.78 25.42 17.56
C ASP A 66 8.61 24.10 16.77
N ALA A 67 9.65 23.73 15.99
CA ALA A 67 9.66 22.53 15.16
C ALA A 67 9.62 21.24 16.01
N SER A 68 10.00 21.31 17.28
CA SER A 68 9.94 20.18 18.21
C SER A 68 8.51 19.71 18.46
N TYR A 69 7.53 20.60 18.32
CA TYR A 69 6.10 20.29 18.47
C TYR A 69 5.57 19.33 17.42
N ASN A 70 6.18 19.28 16.21
CA ASN A 70 5.83 18.33 15.13
C ASN A 70 6.49 16.97 15.30
N GLU A 71 7.36 16.77 16.27
CA GLU A 71 8.07 15.51 16.50
C GLU A 71 7.37 14.58 17.50
N ILE A 72 6.26 15.03 18.13
CA ILE A 72 5.51 14.16 19.04
C ILE A 72 4.84 13.07 18.21
N ARG A 73 5.37 11.87 18.34
CA ARG A 73 4.86 10.67 17.67
C ARG A 73 4.48 9.63 18.71
N TYR A 74 3.34 8.99 18.50
CA TYR A 74 2.89 7.89 19.31
C TYR A 74 3.34 6.59 18.62
N ALA A 75 4.16 5.79 19.29
CA ALA A 75 4.53 4.47 18.82
C ALA A 75 3.29 3.55 18.88
N THR A 76 2.92 2.96 17.75
CA THR A 76 1.71 2.12 17.66
C THR A 76 1.86 0.76 18.32
N GLY A 77 3.10 0.38 18.69
CA GLY A 77 3.45 -0.94 19.18
C GLY A 77 3.66 -1.98 18.07
N LEU A 78 3.40 -1.61 16.82
CA LEU A 78 3.69 -2.41 15.63
C LEU A 78 4.80 -1.74 14.83
N LYS A 79 6.00 -2.31 14.84
CA LYS A 79 7.20 -1.75 14.16
C LYS A 79 7.01 -1.59 12.65
N GLU A 80 6.31 -2.54 12.03
CA GLU A 80 6.01 -2.50 10.60
C GLU A 80 5.01 -1.38 10.27
N LEU A 81 4.05 -1.07 11.15
CA LEU A 81 3.16 0.07 10.98
C LEU A 81 3.89 1.39 11.24
N ASP A 82 4.68 1.47 12.32
CA ASP A 82 5.47 2.66 12.65
C ASP A 82 6.43 3.04 11.53
N ARG A 83 7.06 2.04 10.88
CA ARG A 83 7.90 2.24 9.70
C ARG A 83 7.15 2.96 8.59
N VAL A 84 5.96 2.47 8.23
CA VAL A 84 5.15 3.05 7.14
C VAL A 84 4.62 4.44 7.51
N LEU A 85 4.34 4.68 8.78
CA LEU A 85 3.96 6.00 9.31
C LEU A 85 5.14 7.00 9.32
N GLY A 86 6.39 6.51 9.19
CA GLY A 86 7.60 7.31 9.28
C GLY A 86 8.09 7.53 10.72
N GLY A 87 7.84 6.55 11.60
CA GLY A 87 8.27 6.54 13.00
C GLY A 87 7.15 6.70 14.03
N GLY A 88 5.90 6.46 13.63
CA GLY A 88 4.73 6.49 14.51
C GLY A 88 3.66 7.50 14.13
N LEU A 89 2.57 7.52 14.87
CA LEU A 89 1.40 8.35 14.64
C LEU A 89 1.66 9.79 15.12
N VAL A 90 1.58 10.77 14.20
CA VAL A 90 1.88 12.17 14.50
C VAL A 90 0.68 12.84 15.15
N LYS A 91 0.93 13.63 16.20
CA LYS A 91 -0.08 14.40 16.92
C LYS A 91 -0.88 15.33 15.97
N GLY A 92 -2.20 15.33 16.09
CA GLY A 92 -3.10 16.12 15.22
C GLY A 92 -3.15 15.68 13.75
N SER A 93 -2.63 14.50 13.41
CA SER A 93 -2.69 13.94 12.05
C SER A 93 -3.99 13.19 11.79
N LEU A 94 -4.40 13.16 10.52
CA LEU A 94 -5.49 12.30 10.04
C LEU A 94 -4.93 11.26 9.09
N VAL A 95 -5.01 9.98 9.49
CA VAL A 95 -4.51 8.83 8.74
C VAL A 95 -5.67 8.02 8.17
N LEU A 96 -5.71 7.86 6.86
CA LEU A 96 -6.65 6.97 6.17
C LEU A 96 -6.04 5.58 6.02
N LEU A 97 -6.72 4.57 6.55
CA LEU A 97 -6.41 3.16 6.35
C LEU A 97 -7.40 2.57 5.34
N GLY A 98 -6.98 2.45 4.08
CA GLY A 98 -7.74 1.89 2.97
C GLY A 98 -7.46 0.40 2.75
N GLY A 99 -8.34 -0.28 2.03
CA GLY A 99 -8.15 -1.67 1.62
C GLY A 99 -9.47 -2.43 1.45
N GLU A 100 -9.42 -3.62 0.84
CA GLU A 100 -10.61 -4.47 0.62
C GLU A 100 -11.31 -4.83 1.93
N PRO A 101 -12.65 -5.04 1.91
CA PRO A 101 -13.36 -5.59 3.06
C PRO A 101 -12.78 -6.96 3.48
N GLY A 102 -12.55 -7.14 4.79
CA GLY A 102 -12.02 -8.39 5.34
C GLY A 102 -10.50 -8.56 5.21
N ILE A 103 -9.74 -7.54 4.74
CA ILE A 103 -8.28 -7.61 4.60
C ILE A 103 -7.53 -7.57 5.95
N GLY A 104 -8.16 -7.05 7.02
CA GLY A 104 -7.55 -6.95 8.36
C GLY A 104 -7.49 -5.54 8.96
N LYS A 105 -8.08 -4.51 8.33
CA LYS A 105 -8.02 -3.11 8.79
C LYS A 105 -8.46 -2.94 10.25
N SER A 106 -9.70 -3.34 10.56
CA SER A 106 -10.25 -3.22 11.92
C SER A 106 -9.53 -4.14 12.93
N THR A 107 -8.93 -5.24 12.46
CA THR A 107 -8.07 -6.12 13.28
C THR A 107 -6.81 -5.38 13.71
N MET A 108 -6.09 -4.74 12.75
CA MET A 108 -4.92 -3.93 13.05
C MET A 108 -5.24 -2.81 14.03
N LEU A 109 -6.34 -2.07 13.78
CA LEU A 109 -6.73 -0.95 14.63
C LEU A 109 -7.06 -1.38 16.06
N LEU A 110 -7.70 -2.53 16.25
CA LEU A 110 -7.92 -3.06 17.60
C LEU A 110 -6.61 -3.53 18.25
N GLN A 111 -5.68 -4.13 17.49
CA GLN A 111 -4.38 -4.53 18.03
C GLN A 111 -3.55 -3.32 18.48
N ILE A 112 -3.52 -2.23 17.72
CA ILE A 112 -2.83 -1.01 18.17
C ILE A 112 -3.48 -0.38 19.40
N CYS A 113 -4.80 -0.56 19.61
CA CYS A 113 -5.47 -0.14 20.84
C CYS A 113 -4.91 -0.85 22.08
N GLN A 114 -4.46 -2.11 21.95
CA GLN A 114 -3.84 -2.83 23.06
C GLN A 114 -2.52 -2.17 23.50
N TYR A 115 -1.72 -1.72 22.53
CA TYR A 115 -0.42 -1.09 22.82
C TYR A 115 -0.58 0.36 23.25
N LEU A 116 -1.27 1.17 22.46
CA LEU A 116 -1.49 2.58 22.73
C LEU A 116 -2.33 2.82 23.98
N GLY A 117 -3.30 1.94 24.24
CA GLY A 117 -4.18 2.07 25.40
C GLY A 117 -3.53 1.74 26.75
N GLN A 118 -2.25 1.37 26.79
CA GLN A 118 -1.49 1.26 28.04
C GLN A 118 -1.23 2.64 28.64
N ASP A 119 -0.91 3.61 27.79
CA ASP A 119 -0.47 4.95 28.22
C ASP A 119 -1.42 6.07 27.77
N HIS A 120 -2.33 5.80 26.82
CA HIS A 120 -3.14 6.81 26.15
C HIS A 120 -4.62 6.47 26.15
N THR A 121 -5.46 7.49 26.28
CA THR A 121 -6.92 7.35 26.14
C THR A 121 -7.33 7.27 24.67
N ILE A 122 -8.06 6.22 24.30
CA ILE A 122 -8.48 5.94 22.94
C ILE A 122 -10.01 5.93 22.84
N LEU A 123 -10.55 6.69 21.90
CA LEU A 123 -11.95 6.59 21.51
C LEU A 123 -12.08 5.84 20.18
N TYR A 124 -12.66 4.65 20.23
CA TYR A 124 -13.00 3.86 19.04
C TYR A 124 -14.46 4.07 18.68
N VAL A 125 -14.71 4.72 17.55
CA VAL A 125 -16.04 5.00 17.02
C VAL A 125 -16.37 4.02 15.91
N SER A 126 -17.51 3.35 16.01
CA SER A 126 -17.99 2.45 14.96
C SER A 126 -19.38 2.87 14.49
N GLY A 127 -19.51 3.01 13.17
CA GLY A 127 -20.81 3.21 12.52
C GLY A 127 -21.43 1.92 11.97
N GLU A 128 -20.72 0.80 12.00
CA GLU A 128 -21.17 -0.49 11.43
C GLU A 128 -21.48 -1.52 12.52
N GLU A 129 -20.63 -1.60 13.53
CA GLU A 129 -20.69 -2.63 14.56
C GLU A 129 -21.17 -2.08 15.88
N SER A 130 -21.99 -2.85 16.57
CA SER A 130 -22.37 -2.56 17.96
C SER A 130 -21.18 -2.71 18.91
N VAL A 131 -21.18 -2.01 20.04
CA VAL A 131 -20.18 -2.12 21.11
C VAL A 131 -19.93 -3.57 21.52
N ARG A 132 -21.00 -4.40 21.55
CA ARG A 132 -20.90 -5.84 21.89
C ARG A 132 -20.09 -6.61 20.86
N GLN A 133 -20.27 -6.36 19.56
CA GLN A 133 -19.52 -7.03 18.49
C GLN A 133 -18.04 -6.64 18.53
N ILE A 134 -17.76 -5.35 18.75
CA ILE A 134 -16.38 -4.85 18.92
C ILE A 134 -15.72 -5.53 20.13
N LYS A 135 -16.41 -5.63 21.28
CA LYS A 135 -15.86 -6.29 22.48
C LYS A 135 -15.59 -7.77 22.23
N LEU A 136 -16.46 -8.49 21.51
CA LEU A 136 -16.21 -9.89 21.14
C LEU A 136 -14.98 -10.05 20.26
N ARG A 137 -14.76 -9.14 19.31
CA ARG A 137 -13.56 -9.11 18.47
C ARG A 137 -12.32 -8.77 19.31
N ALA A 138 -12.39 -7.76 20.16
CA ALA A 138 -11.32 -7.37 21.07
C ALA A 138 -10.90 -8.55 21.97
N ASN A 139 -11.85 -9.29 22.54
CA ASN A 139 -11.56 -10.47 23.36
C ASN A 139 -10.81 -11.56 22.56
N ARG A 140 -11.20 -11.80 21.29
CA ARG A 140 -10.51 -12.77 20.41
C ARG A 140 -9.06 -12.36 20.12
N LEU A 141 -8.81 -11.06 20.01
CA LEU A 141 -7.49 -10.47 19.75
C LEU A 141 -6.70 -10.21 21.04
N HIS A 142 -7.24 -10.63 22.20
CA HIS A 142 -6.64 -10.36 23.51
C HIS A 142 -6.39 -8.87 23.80
N VAL A 143 -7.29 -8.02 23.27
CA VAL A 143 -7.27 -6.58 23.55
C VAL A 143 -8.00 -6.32 24.87
N ASP A 144 -7.20 -5.99 25.89
CA ASP A 144 -7.69 -5.65 27.23
C ASP A 144 -7.00 -4.35 27.70
N SER A 145 -7.68 -3.23 27.54
CA SER A 145 -7.20 -1.89 27.90
C SER A 145 -8.29 -1.13 28.63
N GLU A 146 -7.96 -0.60 29.79
CA GLU A 146 -8.84 0.25 30.60
C GLU A 146 -9.05 1.63 29.97
N ASN A 147 -8.15 2.05 29.08
CA ASN A 147 -8.20 3.35 28.41
C ASN A 147 -8.86 3.32 27.03
N LEU A 148 -9.47 2.18 26.64
CA LEU A 148 -10.18 2.02 25.38
C LEU A 148 -11.69 2.23 25.58
N TYR A 149 -12.20 3.34 25.04
CA TYR A 149 -13.62 3.71 25.06
C TYR A 149 -14.27 3.43 23.73
N LEU A 150 -15.46 2.86 23.72
CA LEU A 150 -16.21 2.47 22.51
C LEU A 150 -17.44 3.35 22.34
N LEU A 151 -17.65 3.91 21.16
CA LEU A 151 -18.84 4.66 20.79
C LEU A 151 -19.45 4.06 19.52
N ALA A 152 -20.72 3.64 19.58
CA ALA A 152 -21.49 3.20 18.41
C ALA A 152 -22.41 4.34 17.96
N ASP A 153 -21.93 5.15 17.00
CA ASP A 153 -22.66 6.27 16.43
C ASP A 153 -22.15 6.55 15.01
N ASN A 154 -22.97 7.21 14.19
CA ASN A 154 -22.66 7.58 12.83
C ASN A 154 -22.87 9.08 12.52
N ASP A 155 -23.35 9.87 13.48
CA ASP A 155 -23.51 11.31 13.33
C ASP A 155 -22.18 12.04 13.61
N CYS A 156 -21.55 12.58 12.54
CA CYS A 156 -20.27 13.27 12.65
C CYS A 156 -20.28 14.47 13.57
N GLU A 157 -21.41 15.22 13.63
CA GLU A 157 -21.51 16.41 14.46
C GLU A 157 -21.51 16.02 15.95
N GLN A 158 -22.23 14.96 16.30
CA GLN A 158 -22.25 14.41 17.67
C GLN A 158 -20.90 13.82 18.06
N ILE A 159 -20.31 13.00 17.17
CA ILE A 159 -18.98 12.39 17.39
C ILE A 159 -17.93 13.49 17.65
N CYS A 160 -17.86 14.52 16.81
CA CYS A 160 -16.92 15.63 17.00
C CYS A 160 -17.17 16.38 18.31
N SER A 161 -18.44 16.55 18.72
CA SER A 161 -18.78 17.17 20.01
C SER A 161 -18.28 16.35 21.20
N VAL A 162 -18.37 15.00 21.11
CA VAL A 162 -17.83 14.09 22.12
C VAL A 162 -16.29 14.19 22.17
N ILE A 163 -15.62 14.20 21.01
CA ILE A 163 -14.16 14.33 20.94
C ILE A 163 -13.68 15.63 21.61
N VAL A 164 -14.32 16.76 21.30
CA VAL A 164 -13.97 18.07 21.89
C VAL A 164 -14.21 18.10 23.39
N LYS A 165 -15.27 17.44 23.87
CA LYS A 165 -15.63 17.41 25.30
C LYS A 165 -14.75 16.48 26.11
N GLU A 166 -14.60 15.23 25.66
CA GLU A 166 -13.90 14.16 26.42
C GLU A 166 -12.38 14.19 26.19
N LYS A 167 -11.91 14.83 25.11
CA LYS A 167 -10.48 15.01 24.75
C LYS A 167 -9.66 13.72 24.79
N PRO A 168 -10.10 12.65 24.08
CA PRO A 168 -9.27 11.46 23.97
C PRO A 168 -7.93 11.81 23.30
N GLU A 169 -6.87 11.10 23.64
CA GLU A 169 -5.56 11.32 23.02
C GLU A 169 -5.46 10.77 21.61
N ILE A 170 -6.26 9.74 21.28
CA ILE A 170 -6.30 9.10 19.97
C ILE A 170 -7.75 8.76 19.61
N VAL A 171 -8.13 8.91 18.33
CA VAL A 171 -9.46 8.58 17.83
C VAL A 171 -9.36 7.59 16.66
N ILE A 172 -10.26 6.62 16.63
CA ILE A 172 -10.40 5.67 15.51
C ILE A 172 -11.84 5.74 15.01
N ILE A 173 -12.02 5.93 13.69
CA ILE A 173 -13.33 5.96 13.01
C ILE A 173 -13.45 4.75 12.08
N ASP A 174 -14.33 3.81 12.38
CA ASP A 174 -14.52 2.56 11.63
C ASP A 174 -16.01 2.36 11.27
N SER A 175 -16.44 2.69 10.04
CA SER A 175 -15.75 3.23 8.87
C SER A 175 -16.32 4.60 8.45
N ILE A 176 -15.58 5.34 7.65
CA ILE A 176 -16.02 6.66 7.15
C ILE A 176 -17.26 6.57 6.26
N GLN A 177 -17.48 5.44 5.59
CA GLN A 177 -18.61 5.24 4.69
C GLN A 177 -19.96 5.20 5.43
N THR A 178 -19.93 4.89 6.71
CA THR A 178 -21.15 4.85 7.54
C THR A 178 -21.41 6.16 8.27
N MET A 179 -20.48 7.11 8.20
CA MET A 179 -20.64 8.40 8.83
C MET A 179 -21.56 9.32 7.99
N ASN A 180 -22.29 10.18 8.68
CA ASN A 180 -23.19 11.15 8.04
C ASN A 180 -23.18 12.52 8.76
N ILE A 181 -23.58 13.52 8.01
CA ILE A 181 -23.90 14.87 8.50
C ILE A 181 -25.37 15.12 8.16
N SER A 182 -26.20 15.32 9.17
CA SER A 182 -27.67 15.44 9.01
C SER A 182 -28.10 16.61 8.14
N GLY A 183 -27.25 17.64 7.99
CA GLY A 183 -27.53 18.82 7.15
C GLY A 183 -27.30 18.62 5.64
N ILE A 184 -26.80 17.45 5.22
CA ILE A 184 -26.47 17.15 3.82
C ILE A 184 -27.48 16.14 3.28
N SER A 185 -28.16 16.48 2.17
CA SER A 185 -29.26 15.67 1.60
C SER A 185 -28.82 14.41 0.86
N SER A 186 -27.52 14.25 0.59
CA SER A 186 -26.99 13.06 -0.09
C SER A 186 -26.99 11.83 0.81
N ALA A 187 -27.15 10.64 0.22
CA ALA A 187 -27.19 9.38 0.94
C ALA A 187 -25.89 9.11 1.71
N GLN A 188 -25.98 8.38 2.82
CA GLN A 188 -24.84 7.85 3.57
C GLN A 188 -23.93 7.04 2.65
N GLY A 189 -22.62 7.19 2.78
CA GLY A 189 -21.62 6.53 1.92
C GLY A 189 -21.43 7.19 0.55
N SER A 190 -22.23 8.22 0.18
CA SER A 190 -21.98 8.99 -1.04
C SER A 190 -20.68 9.77 -0.95
N VAL A 191 -20.09 10.10 -2.10
CA VAL A 191 -18.84 10.88 -2.20
C VAL A 191 -18.93 12.20 -1.43
N THR A 192 -20.07 12.87 -1.52
CA THR A 192 -20.31 14.15 -0.81
C THR A 192 -20.29 13.95 0.70
N GLN A 193 -21.03 12.96 1.23
CA GLN A 193 -21.05 12.67 2.67
C GLN A 193 -19.64 12.30 3.17
N VAL A 194 -18.98 11.37 2.49
CA VAL A 194 -17.62 10.93 2.86
C VAL A 194 -16.63 12.10 2.85
N ARG A 195 -16.69 12.98 1.85
CA ARG A 195 -15.85 14.17 1.76
C ARG A 195 -16.07 15.12 2.94
N GLU A 196 -17.34 15.45 3.21
CA GLU A 196 -17.66 16.44 4.25
C GLU A 196 -17.41 15.89 5.67
N CYS A 197 -17.71 14.59 5.91
CA CYS A 197 -17.35 13.92 7.16
C CYS A 197 -15.83 13.91 7.38
N THR A 198 -15.06 13.58 6.33
CA THR A 198 -13.58 13.60 6.40
C THR A 198 -13.04 15.00 6.66
N ASN A 199 -13.61 16.04 6.04
CA ASN A 199 -13.25 17.43 6.30
C ASN A 199 -13.54 17.84 7.74
N MET A 200 -14.67 17.38 8.31
CA MET A 200 -15.03 17.66 9.70
C MET A 200 -14.05 17.02 10.67
N PHE A 201 -13.73 15.71 10.49
CA PHE A 201 -12.73 15.03 11.31
C PHE A 201 -11.34 15.66 11.16
N MET A 202 -10.93 16.06 9.93
CA MET A 202 -9.66 16.75 9.72
C MET A 202 -9.59 18.08 10.51
N ARG A 203 -10.65 18.88 10.50
CA ARG A 203 -10.69 20.14 11.27
C ARG A 203 -10.59 19.86 12.77
N THR A 204 -11.35 18.89 13.27
CA THR A 204 -11.31 18.48 14.68
C THR A 204 -9.94 17.95 15.08
N ALA A 205 -9.33 17.08 14.25
CA ALA A 205 -7.97 16.56 14.49
C ALA A 205 -6.94 17.70 14.64
N LYS A 206 -7.00 18.69 13.73
CA LYS A 206 -6.07 19.82 13.74
C LYS A 206 -6.34 20.82 14.86
N SER A 207 -7.62 21.12 15.18
CA SER A 207 -7.95 22.11 16.21
C SER A 207 -7.71 21.60 17.63
N GLU A 208 -7.97 20.31 17.86
CA GLU A 208 -7.79 19.68 19.18
C GLU A 208 -6.41 18.98 19.31
N GLU A 209 -5.61 18.96 18.22
CA GLU A 209 -4.31 18.29 18.15
C GLU A 209 -4.38 16.78 18.47
N ILE A 210 -5.50 16.14 18.12
CA ILE A 210 -5.75 14.72 18.36
C ILE A 210 -5.51 13.94 17.08
N PRO A 211 -4.58 12.95 17.06
CA PRO A 211 -4.39 12.08 15.90
C PRO A 211 -5.59 11.15 15.71
N MET A 212 -5.97 10.94 14.45
CA MET A 212 -7.11 10.11 14.11
C MET A 212 -6.78 9.10 13.02
N PHE A 213 -7.23 7.85 13.19
CA PHE A 213 -7.34 6.88 12.12
C PHE A 213 -8.76 6.87 11.56
N ILE A 214 -8.87 6.86 10.22
CA ILE A 214 -10.14 6.67 9.52
C ILE A 214 -10.02 5.42 8.66
N VAL A 215 -10.96 4.49 8.81
CA VAL A 215 -11.06 3.30 7.94
C VAL A 215 -11.86 3.65 6.69
N GLY A 216 -11.31 3.28 5.52
CA GLY A 216 -11.97 3.36 4.23
C GLY A 216 -12.03 2.00 3.53
N HIS A 217 -13.18 1.65 2.95
CA HIS A 217 -13.32 0.45 2.13
C HIS A 217 -13.06 0.76 0.66
N VAL A 218 -12.32 -0.11 -0.04
CA VAL A 218 -11.97 -0.02 -1.47
C VAL A 218 -12.66 -1.17 -2.22
N ASN A 219 -13.27 -0.93 -3.40
CA ASN A 219 -13.81 -1.99 -4.25
C ASN A 219 -12.70 -2.61 -5.12
N LYS A 220 -12.94 -3.84 -5.64
CA LYS A 220 -11.98 -4.61 -6.42
C LYS A 220 -11.42 -3.93 -7.67
N ASP A 221 -12.12 -2.94 -8.21
CA ASP A 221 -11.71 -2.21 -9.42
C ASP A 221 -10.85 -0.98 -9.11
N GLY A 222 -10.41 -0.80 -7.84
CA GLY A 222 -9.64 0.37 -7.42
C GLY A 222 -10.37 1.71 -7.58
N ALA A 223 -11.61 1.68 -8.05
CA ALA A 223 -12.48 2.83 -8.22
C ALA A 223 -13.54 2.80 -7.13
N ILE A 224 -13.33 3.60 -6.09
CA ILE A 224 -14.33 3.78 -5.06
C ILE A 224 -14.80 5.21 -5.04
N ALA A 225 -16.09 5.33 -4.90
CA ALA A 225 -16.69 6.51 -4.35
C ALA A 225 -16.11 6.74 -2.95
N GLY A 226 -15.08 7.56 -2.84
CA GLY A 226 -14.57 7.97 -1.56
C GLY A 226 -13.04 8.05 -1.41
N PRO A 227 -12.22 7.00 -1.53
CA PRO A 227 -10.80 7.07 -1.18
C PRO A 227 -10.01 8.12 -1.94
N LYS A 228 -10.14 8.24 -3.26
CA LYS A 228 -9.43 9.28 -4.04
C LYS A 228 -9.76 10.70 -3.60
N VAL A 229 -11.01 10.94 -3.19
CA VAL A 229 -11.42 12.25 -2.68
C VAL A 229 -10.83 12.52 -1.31
N MET A 230 -10.76 11.49 -0.45
CA MET A 230 -10.17 11.59 0.87
C MET A 230 -8.64 11.75 0.83
N GLU A 231 -7.95 11.13 -0.13
CA GLU A 231 -6.50 11.19 -0.28
C GLU A 231 -5.95 12.63 -0.30
N HIS A 232 -6.71 13.57 -0.86
CA HIS A 232 -6.32 14.98 -0.88
C HIS A 232 -6.53 15.68 0.47
N ILE A 233 -7.48 15.22 1.26
CA ILE A 233 -7.88 15.83 2.55
C ILE A 233 -6.95 15.38 3.67
N VAL A 234 -6.69 14.06 3.77
CA VAL A 234 -5.93 13.46 4.86
C VAL A 234 -4.43 13.72 4.75
N ASP A 235 -3.70 13.59 5.86
CA ASP A 235 -2.25 13.78 5.91
C ASP A 235 -1.47 12.53 5.46
N CYS A 236 -1.98 11.35 5.79
CA CYS A 236 -1.38 10.06 5.45
C CYS A 236 -2.43 9.12 4.89
N VAL A 237 -2.08 8.36 3.85
CA VAL A 237 -2.91 7.33 3.23
C VAL A 237 -2.13 6.03 3.22
N LEU A 238 -2.64 5.05 3.94
CA LEU A 238 -2.13 3.70 4.00
C LEU A 238 -3.09 2.75 3.30
N TYR A 239 -2.56 1.90 2.41
CA TYR A 239 -3.34 0.86 1.76
C TYR A 239 -2.92 -0.51 2.24
N PHE A 240 -3.91 -1.30 2.65
CA PHE A 240 -3.75 -2.72 2.93
C PHE A 240 -3.95 -3.51 1.64
N GLU A 241 -2.89 -4.16 1.18
CA GLU A 241 -2.88 -5.00 -0.03
C GLU A 241 -2.72 -6.48 0.37
N GLY A 242 -3.29 -7.37 -0.42
CA GLY A 242 -3.16 -8.81 -0.24
C GLY A 242 -4.33 -9.57 -0.84
N GLN A 243 -4.13 -10.84 -1.13
CA GLN A 243 -5.19 -11.73 -1.60
C GLN A 243 -5.75 -12.52 -0.42
N ARG A 244 -7.07 -12.80 -0.42
CA ARG A 244 -7.74 -13.50 0.69
C ARG A 244 -7.21 -14.92 0.93
N ASN A 245 -6.67 -15.55 -0.11
CA ASN A 245 -6.09 -16.88 -0.08
C ASN A 245 -4.60 -16.91 0.32
N LEU A 246 -3.98 -15.75 0.51
CA LEU A 246 -2.61 -15.64 0.99
C LEU A 246 -2.61 -15.25 2.48
N THR A 247 -1.65 -15.77 3.24
CA THR A 247 -1.52 -15.48 4.67
C THR A 247 -0.96 -14.09 4.93
N TYR A 248 -0.09 -13.58 4.05
CA TYR A 248 0.53 -12.28 4.25
C TYR A 248 -0.30 -11.11 3.72
N ARG A 249 -0.02 -9.95 4.28
CA ARG A 249 -0.59 -8.65 3.94
C ARG A 249 0.50 -7.61 3.86
N ILE A 250 0.40 -6.74 2.87
CA ILE A 250 1.33 -5.61 2.70
C ILE A 250 0.58 -4.33 3.03
N LEU A 251 1.16 -3.51 3.88
CA LEU A 251 0.70 -2.17 4.17
C LEU A 251 1.61 -1.18 3.44
N ARG A 252 1.06 -0.39 2.55
CA ARG A 252 1.80 0.55 1.70
C ARG A 252 1.37 1.99 1.97
N ALA A 253 2.33 2.91 2.10
CA ALA A 253 2.04 4.34 2.12
C ALA A 253 1.85 4.86 0.68
N ILE A 254 0.66 5.36 0.36
CA ILE A 254 0.37 6.03 -0.92
C ILE A 254 0.63 7.53 -0.80
N LYS A 255 0.40 8.09 0.38
CA LYS A 255 0.66 9.47 0.73
C LYS A 255 1.12 9.52 2.18
N ASN A 256 2.19 10.27 2.45
CA ASN A 256 2.63 10.52 3.81
C ASN A 256 3.32 11.89 3.89
N ARG A 257 2.74 12.83 4.65
CA ARG A 257 3.32 14.16 4.87
C ARG A 257 4.41 14.16 5.93
N PHE A 258 4.52 13.07 6.69
CA PHE A 258 5.41 12.95 7.85
C PHE A 258 6.54 11.95 7.65
N GLY A 259 6.60 11.32 6.49
CA GLY A 259 7.59 10.30 6.16
C GLY A 259 7.63 9.94 4.68
N SER A 260 8.44 8.95 4.35
CA SER A 260 8.57 8.42 2.99
C SER A 260 7.31 7.66 2.57
N THR A 261 6.90 7.80 1.31
CA THR A 261 5.88 6.94 0.69
C THR A 261 6.44 5.65 0.12
N ASN A 262 7.76 5.46 0.19
CA ASN A 262 8.42 4.24 -0.30
C ASN A 262 8.48 3.13 0.74
N GLU A 263 8.01 3.36 1.97
CA GLU A 263 8.03 2.35 3.01
C GLU A 263 6.83 1.40 2.89
N ILE A 264 7.10 0.13 3.18
CA ILE A 264 6.08 -0.90 3.32
C ILE A 264 6.18 -1.59 4.68
N GLY A 265 5.03 -2.04 5.19
CA GLY A 265 4.91 -2.94 6.33
C GLY A 265 4.40 -4.30 5.89
N MET A 266 4.96 -5.37 6.42
CA MET A 266 4.55 -6.73 6.10
C MET A 266 3.99 -7.45 7.32
N PHE A 267 2.82 -8.05 7.12
CA PHE A 267 2.09 -8.74 8.18
C PHE A 267 1.63 -10.11 7.70
N GLU A 268 1.51 -11.04 8.61
CA GLU A 268 0.88 -12.34 8.41
C GLU A 268 -0.46 -12.37 9.15
N MET A 269 -1.50 -12.89 8.51
CA MET A 269 -2.80 -13.07 9.14
C MET A 269 -2.86 -14.42 9.85
N ALA A 270 -2.90 -14.39 11.16
CA ALA A 270 -3.07 -15.56 12.03
C ALA A 270 -4.44 -15.53 12.75
N ASP A 271 -4.79 -16.62 13.44
CA ASP A 271 -6.01 -16.68 14.25
C ASP A 271 -6.00 -15.66 15.40
N SER A 272 -4.80 -15.34 15.90
CA SER A 272 -4.56 -14.33 16.95
C SER A 272 -4.59 -12.89 16.44
N GLY A 273 -4.71 -12.67 15.12
CA GLY A 273 -4.66 -11.36 14.49
C GLY A 273 -3.53 -11.22 13.49
N LEU A 274 -3.05 -9.99 13.29
CA LEU A 274 -1.94 -9.67 12.41
C LEU A 274 -0.61 -9.78 13.19
N LEU A 275 0.30 -10.57 12.64
CA LEU A 275 1.67 -10.72 13.13
C LEU A 275 2.62 -9.97 12.21
N GLU A 276 3.61 -9.30 12.77
CA GLU A 276 4.64 -8.61 11.99
C GLU A 276 5.62 -9.60 11.36
N VAL A 277 5.92 -9.44 10.08
CA VAL A 277 6.91 -10.27 9.38
C VAL A 277 8.28 -9.58 9.44
N GLU A 278 9.13 -10.02 10.36
CA GLU A 278 10.47 -9.44 10.52
C GLU A 278 11.37 -9.70 9.31
N ASN A 279 11.25 -10.88 8.70
CA ASN A 279 12.05 -11.29 7.55
C ASN A 279 11.17 -11.81 6.39
N PRO A 280 10.67 -10.92 5.51
CA PRO A 280 9.87 -11.32 4.35
C PRO A 280 10.60 -12.25 3.39
N SER A 281 11.90 -12.02 3.18
CA SER A 281 12.72 -12.85 2.28
C SER A 281 12.75 -14.32 2.73
N MET A 282 12.86 -14.56 4.03
CA MET A 282 12.87 -15.91 4.60
C MET A 282 11.51 -16.59 4.38
N MET A 283 10.42 -15.87 4.64
CA MET A 283 9.06 -16.37 4.46
C MET A 283 8.78 -16.79 3.01
N PHE A 284 9.20 -15.99 2.02
CA PHE A 284 8.97 -16.29 0.61
C PHE A 284 9.89 -17.37 0.03
N LEU A 285 10.98 -17.69 0.70
CA LEU A 285 11.90 -18.76 0.30
C LEU A 285 11.69 -20.06 1.07
N GLU A 286 10.77 -20.09 2.04
CA GLU A 286 10.45 -21.28 2.81
C GLU A 286 9.89 -22.40 1.91
N GLY A 287 10.42 -23.62 2.07
CA GLY A 287 10.00 -24.78 1.26
C GLY A 287 10.52 -24.80 -0.18
N ARG A 288 11.44 -23.89 -0.55
CA ARG A 288 12.07 -23.88 -1.88
C ARG A 288 12.82 -25.18 -2.15
N PRO A 289 12.60 -25.83 -3.33
CA PRO A 289 13.36 -27.01 -3.70
C PRO A 289 14.83 -26.64 -4.03
N THR A 290 15.78 -27.44 -3.55
CA THR A 290 17.22 -27.20 -3.78
C THR A 290 17.76 -27.81 -5.08
N ASP A 291 17.13 -28.89 -5.56
CA ASP A 291 17.60 -29.68 -6.73
C ASP A 291 16.62 -29.70 -7.89
N ALA A 292 15.75 -28.69 -8.02
CA ALA A 292 14.78 -28.61 -9.10
C ALA A 292 15.27 -27.69 -10.22
N SER A 293 15.14 -28.17 -11.49
CA SER A 293 15.29 -27.27 -12.64
C SER A 293 14.10 -26.32 -12.78
N GLY A 294 14.31 -25.20 -13.48
CA GLY A 294 13.27 -24.19 -13.69
C GLY A 294 13.10 -23.22 -12.53
N THR A 295 13.99 -23.20 -11.56
CA THR A 295 13.89 -22.27 -10.42
C THR A 295 15.08 -21.32 -10.33
N CYS A 296 14.83 -20.08 -9.95
CA CYS A 296 15.86 -19.09 -9.61
C CYS A 296 15.29 -18.09 -8.60
N VAL A 297 16.15 -17.49 -7.77
CA VAL A 297 15.72 -16.45 -6.83
C VAL A 297 15.99 -15.08 -7.42
N ALA A 298 15.02 -14.19 -7.31
CA ALA A 298 15.12 -12.76 -7.58
C ALA A 298 15.19 -11.96 -6.28
N CYS A 299 15.87 -10.82 -6.30
CA CYS A 299 15.80 -9.83 -5.25
C CYS A 299 15.23 -8.53 -5.82
N ILE A 300 14.04 -8.17 -5.37
CA ILE A 300 13.31 -6.97 -5.79
C ILE A 300 13.32 -5.93 -4.68
N MET A 301 13.10 -4.65 -5.05
CA MET A 301 12.85 -3.62 -4.06
C MET A 301 11.35 -3.42 -3.89
N GLU A 302 10.87 -3.70 -2.69
CA GLU A 302 9.54 -3.31 -2.26
C GLU A 302 9.67 -2.06 -1.37
N GLY A 303 9.45 -0.89 -1.98
CA GLY A 303 9.76 0.38 -1.34
C GLY A 303 11.26 0.58 -1.15
N THR A 304 11.72 0.72 0.10
CA THR A 304 13.14 0.78 0.46
C THR A 304 13.72 -0.58 0.87
N ARG A 305 12.89 -1.63 0.92
CA ARG A 305 13.25 -2.94 1.45
C ARG A 305 13.56 -3.93 0.34
N PRO A 306 14.74 -4.55 0.31
CA PRO A 306 14.99 -5.68 -0.58
C PRO A 306 14.22 -6.90 -0.09
N VAL A 307 13.54 -7.59 -1.00
CA VAL A 307 12.74 -8.78 -0.74
C VAL A 307 13.11 -9.85 -1.75
N MET A 308 13.32 -11.08 -1.27
CA MET A 308 13.58 -12.23 -2.13
C MET A 308 12.28 -12.86 -2.60
N ALA A 309 12.27 -13.31 -3.85
CA ALA A 309 11.15 -14.04 -4.43
C ALA A 309 11.66 -15.22 -5.25
N GLU A 310 11.03 -16.38 -5.11
CA GLU A 310 11.31 -17.53 -5.97
C GLU A 310 10.58 -17.37 -7.29
N VAL A 311 11.33 -17.47 -8.39
CA VAL A 311 10.84 -17.51 -9.75
C VAL A 311 10.84 -18.96 -10.21
N GLN A 312 9.69 -19.49 -10.60
CA GLN A 312 9.54 -20.82 -11.19
C GLN A 312 9.17 -20.69 -12.66
N ALA A 313 9.85 -21.39 -13.53
CA ALA A 313 9.57 -21.49 -14.96
C ALA A 313 9.43 -22.94 -15.37
N LEU A 314 8.31 -23.27 -16.00
CA LEU A 314 8.08 -24.58 -16.62
C LEU A 314 8.05 -24.40 -18.13
N VAL A 315 8.89 -25.17 -18.84
CA VAL A 315 8.97 -25.17 -20.30
C VAL A 315 8.73 -26.61 -20.81
N CYS A 316 7.71 -26.81 -21.61
CA CYS A 316 7.37 -28.15 -22.12
C CYS A 316 6.90 -28.08 -23.57
N LYS A 317 6.91 -29.22 -24.26
CA LYS A 317 6.42 -29.32 -25.66
C LYS A 317 4.94 -28.97 -25.71
N SER A 318 4.59 -28.05 -26.61
CA SER A 318 3.19 -27.72 -26.87
C SER A 318 2.52 -28.80 -27.72
N VAL A 319 1.31 -29.17 -27.32
CA VAL A 319 0.42 -30.00 -28.12
C VAL A 319 -0.53 -29.15 -29.00
N LEU A 320 -0.44 -27.84 -28.88
CA LEU A 320 -1.28 -26.89 -29.60
C LEU A 320 -0.53 -26.29 -30.78
N ALA A 321 -1.27 -25.92 -31.81
CA ALA A 321 -0.72 -25.19 -32.95
C ALA A 321 -0.16 -23.80 -32.56
N SER A 322 -0.70 -23.21 -31.53
CA SER A 322 -0.19 -21.97 -30.90
C SER A 322 0.24 -22.28 -29.47
N PRO A 323 1.53 -22.27 -29.17
CA PRO A 323 2.05 -22.53 -27.83
C PRO A 323 1.51 -21.53 -26.79
N ARG A 324 1.24 -22.04 -25.59
CA ARG A 324 0.74 -21.22 -24.48
C ARG A 324 1.89 -20.50 -23.79
N ARG A 325 1.65 -19.26 -23.42
CA ARG A 325 2.55 -18.49 -22.58
C ARG A 325 1.74 -17.86 -21.46
N THR A 326 2.08 -18.18 -20.22
CA THR A 326 1.35 -17.73 -19.02
C THR A 326 2.34 -17.25 -17.99
N ALA A 327 2.06 -16.11 -17.39
CA ALA A 327 2.84 -15.55 -16.29
C ALA A 327 1.91 -15.20 -15.12
N THR A 328 2.25 -15.69 -13.94
CA THR A 328 1.60 -15.35 -12.68
C THR A 328 2.61 -14.61 -11.79
N GLY A 329 2.29 -13.39 -11.36
CA GLY A 329 3.19 -12.57 -10.58
C GLY A 329 4.32 -11.89 -11.38
N PHE A 330 4.32 -12.01 -12.70
CA PHE A 330 5.27 -11.35 -13.61
C PHE A 330 4.55 -10.82 -14.85
N ASP A 331 5.04 -9.73 -15.44
CA ASP A 331 4.41 -9.13 -16.62
C ASP A 331 4.56 -10.03 -17.86
N TYR A 332 3.44 -10.29 -18.53
CA TYR A 332 3.39 -11.14 -19.72
C TYR A 332 4.25 -10.60 -20.88
N TYR A 333 4.19 -9.28 -21.13
CA TYR A 333 4.94 -8.67 -22.22
C TYR A 333 6.44 -8.67 -21.92
N ARG A 334 6.82 -8.48 -20.64
CA ARG A 334 8.20 -8.57 -20.22
C ARG A 334 8.75 -9.98 -20.37
N MET A 335 7.99 -11.00 -20.00
CA MET A 335 8.33 -12.42 -20.26
C MET A 335 8.58 -12.67 -21.76
N ALA A 336 7.69 -12.18 -22.63
CA ALA A 336 7.83 -12.35 -24.08
C ALA A 336 9.10 -11.69 -24.63
N ILE A 337 9.47 -10.51 -24.10
CA ILE A 337 10.72 -9.82 -24.44
C ILE A 337 11.93 -10.66 -24.02
N ILE A 338 11.95 -11.16 -22.79
CA ILE A 338 13.06 -12.00 -22.28
C ILE A 338 13.23 -13.25 -23.15
N ILE A 339 12.14 -13.94 -23.47
CA ILE A 339 12.17 -15.11 -24.37
C ILE A 339 12.77 -14.74 -25.73
N ALA A 340 12.33 -13.64 -26.35
CA ALA A 340 12.86 -13.19 -27.64
C ALA A 340 14.37 -12.88 -27.60
N VAL A 341 14.85 -12.30 -26.48
CA VAL A 341 16.28 -12.06 -26.27
C VAL A 341 17.05 -13.38 -26.10
N LEU A 342 16.52 -14.33 -25.31
CA LEU A 342 17.11 -15.68 -25.15
C LEU A 342 17.24 -16.38 -26.50
N GLU A 343 16.19 -16.37 -27.34
CA GLU A 343 16.20 -16.94 -28.67
C GLU A 343 17.23 -16.27 -29.58
N LYS A 344 17.17 -14.95 -29.71
CA LYS A 344 17.98 -14.22 -30.69
C LYS A 344 19.44 -14.07 -30.29
N ARG A 345 19.76 -13.92 -29.01
CA ARG A 345 21.12 -13.62 -28.53
C ARG A 345 21.89 -14.81 -28.03
N LEU A 346 21.20 -15.83 -27.53
CA LEU A 346 21.81 -17.06 -26.99
C LEU A 346 21.49 -18.31 -27.78
N GLY A 347 20.50 -18.30 -28.69
CA GLY A 347 20.12 -19.40 -29.53
C GLY A 347 19.23 -20.47 -28.86
N TYR A 348 18.63 -20.13 -27.69
CA TYR A 348 17.67 -20.99 -27.02
C TYR A 348 16.30 -20.86 -27.67
N PHE A 349 15.77 -21.96 -28.22
CA PHE A 349 14.54 -21.94 -29.00
C PHE A 349 13.30 -22.28 -28.15
N PHE A 350 12.32 -21.37 -28.11
CA PHE A 350 11.04 -21.52 -27.40
C PHE A 350 9.83 -21.60 -28.34
N GLY A 351 10.04 -21.55 -29.64
CA GLY A 351 8.97 -21.37 -30.63
C GLY A 351 7.89 -22.46 -30.67
N GLY A 352 8.21 -23.71 -30.29
CA GLY A 352 7.23 -24.81 -30.23
C GLY A 352 6.90 -25.27 -28.81
N LEU A 353 7.18 -24.42 -27.79
CA LEU A 353 7.11 -24.80 -26.39
C LEU A 353 6.09 -23.95 -25.64
N ASP A 354 5.32 -24.61 -24.80
CA ASP A 354 4.53 -23.93 -23.78
C ASP A 354 5.46 -23.42 -22.67
N VAL A 355 5.23 -22.19 -22.23
CA VAL A 355 6.04 -21.52 -21.20
C VAL A 355 5.13 -20.99 -20.09
N TYR A 356 5.42 -21.39 -18.86
CA TYR A 356 4.72 -20.95 -17.68
C TYR A 356 5.72 -20.32 -16.71
N ILE A 357 5.41 -19.12 -16.20
CA ILE A 357 6.14 -18.48 -15.10
C ILE A 357 5.19 -18.34 -13.92
N ASN A 358 5.67 -18.69 -12.75
CA ASN A 358 4.98 -18.49 -11.49
C ASN A 358 5.93 -17.88 -10.45
N ILE A 359 5.51 -16.80 -9.83
CA ILE A 359 6.22 -16.23 -8.69
C ILE A 359 5.59 -16.78 -7.43
N VAL A 360 6.40 -17.47 -6.63
CA VAL A 360 5.94 -18.12 -5.41
C VAL A 360 5.53 -17.07 -4.38
N GLY A 361 4.51 -17.37 -3.59
CA GLY A 361 3.99 -16.49 -2.57
C GLY A 361 3.07 -15.39 -3.09
N GLY A 362 2.76 -15.33 -4.42
CA GLY A 362 1.85 -14.36 -5.01
C GLY A 362 2.36 -12.92 -5.06
N LEU A 363 3.68 -12.73 -4.91
CA LEU A 363 4.33 -11.44 -5.15
C LEU A 363 4.21 -11.04 -6.62
N LYS A 364 4.25 -9.74 -6.88
CA LYS A 364 4.42 -9.19 -8.23
C LYS A 364 5.84 -8.70 -8.41
N LEU A 365 6.53 -9.20 -9.43
CA LEU A 365 7.86 -8.73 -9.81
C LEU A 365 7.73 -7.62 -10.85
N ASP A 366 7.50 -6.39 -10.38
CA ASP A 366 7.45 -5.20 -11.24
C ASP A 366 8.84 -4.56 -11.40
N ASP A 367 9.82 -5.01 -10.62
CA ASP A 367 11.21 -4.52 -10.64
C ASP A 367 12.01 -5.20 -11.75
N THR A 368 12.53 -4.42 -12.69
CA THR A 368 13.32 -4.91 -13.83
C THR A 368 14.64 -5.60 -13.42
N ALA A 369 15.11 -5.39 -12.18
CA ALA A 369 16.25 -6.11 -11.65
C ALA A 369 16.05 -7.63 -11.59
N ALA A 370 14.80 -8.11 -11.62
CA ALA A 370 14.44 -9.53 -11.63
C ALA A 370 14.59 -10.20 -13.02
N ASP A 371 14.79 -9.45 -14.11
CA ASP A 371 14.84 -10.01 -15.46
C ASP A 371 15.87 -11.12 -15.62
N LEU A 372 17.07 -10.93 -15.05
CA LEU A 372 18.13 -11.92 -15.17
C LEU A 372 17.78 -13.21 -14.42
N SER A 373 17.15 -13.12 -13.26
CA SER A 373 16.65 -14.30 -12.52
C SER A 373 15.58 -15.04 -13.31
N VAL A 374 14.64 -14.30 -13.93
CA VAL A 374 13.60 -14.88 -14.79
C VAL A 374 14.22 -15.56 -16.03
N ALA A 375 15.22 -14.92 -16.65
CA ALA A 375 15.93 -15.51 -17.79
C ALA A 375 16.66 -16.81 -17.40
N LEU A 376 17.25 -16.87 -16.21
CA LEU A 376 17.90 -18.07 -15.69
C LEU A 376 16.90 -19.18 -15.36
N ALA A 377 15.74 -18.84 -14.77
CA ALA A 377 14.69 -19.82 -14.52
C ALA A 377 14.14 -20.41 -15.83
N LEU A 378 13.91 -19.57 -16.86
CA LEU A 378 13.51 -20.01 -18.20
C LEU A 378 14.54 -20.94 -18.86
N TYR A 379 15.82 -20.57 -18.76
CA TYR A 379 16.92 -21.40 -19.25
C TYR A 379 16.98 -22.75 -18.55
N SER A 380 16.89 -22.71 -17.22
CA SER A 380 16.89 -23.93 -16.40
C SER A 380 15.72 -24.84 -16.73
N GLY A 381 14.51 -24.29 -16.90
CA GLY A 381 13.32 -25.06 -17.30
C GLY A 381 13.37 -25.59 -18.76
N LEU A 382 14.13 -24.92 -19.66
CA LEU A 382 14.31 -25.35 -21.03
C LEU A 382 15.34 -26.49 -21.15
N THR A 383 16.41 -26.42 -20.36
CA THR A 383 17.58 -27.31 -20.48
C THR A 383 17.64 -28.41 -19.42
N ASP A 384 16.71 -28.40 -18.49
CA ASP A 384 16.68 -29.26 -17.29
C ASP A 384 17.95 -29.15 -16.40
N LYS A 385 18.70 -28.07 -16.55
CA LYS A 385 19.88 -27.80 -15.73
C LYS A 385 19.48 -27.06 -14.44
N VAL A 386 19.87 -27.59 -13.30
CA VAL A 386 19.64 -26.98 -12.01
C VAL A 386 20.53 -25.73 -11.85
N ILE A 387 19.93 -24.62 -11.44
CA ILE A 387 20.67 -23.44 -10.97
C ILE A 387 20.98 -23.64 -9.49
N SER A 388 22.23 -23.38 -9.10
CA SER A 388 22.64 -23.51 -7.69
C SER A 388 21.72 -22.70 -6.77
N ASP A 389 21.27 -23.31 -5.70
CA ASP A 389 20.46 -22.68 -4.65
C ASP A 389 21.20 -21.57 -3.90
N LYS A 390 22.53 -21.54 -4.02
CA LYS A 390 23.44 -20.52 -3.47
C LYS A 390 23.75 -19.39 -4.44
N LEU A 391 23.16 -19.41 -5.65
CA LEU A 391 23.37 -18.41 -6.67
C LEU A 391 22.13 -17.51 -6.79
N ILE A 392 22.35 -16.22 -6.87
CA ILE A 392 21.34 -15.23 -7.23
C ILE A 392 21.85 -14.36 -8.37
N ALA A 393 20.94 -13.91 -9.24
CA ALA A 393 21.30 -13.07 -10.38
C ALA A 393 20.36 -11.86 -10.46
N LEU A 394 20.94 -10.69 -10.62
CA LEU A 394 20.23 -9.41 -10.68
C LEU A 394 20.62 -8.69 -11.97
N GLY A 395 19.66 -8.05 -12.63
CA GLY A 395 19.96 -7.23 -13.79
C GLY A 395 18.78 -7.03 -14.71
N GLU A 396 18.61 -5.81 -15.22
CA GLU A 396 17.67 -5.50 -16.28
C GLU A 396 18.25 -5.94 -17.63
N ILE A 397 17.45 -6.66 -18.42
CA ILE A 397 17.85 -7.15 -19.74
C ILE A 397 17.33 -6.22 -20.82
N GLY A 398 18.25 -5.64 -21.62
CA GLY A 398 17.92 -4.88 -22.83
C GLY A 398 17.75 -5.77 -24.06
N LEU A 399 17.10 -5.26 -25.11
CA LEU A 399 16.82 -5.99 -26.36
C LEU A 399 18.09 -6.42 -27.11
N GLY A 400 19.22 -5.72 -26.90
CA GLY A 400 20.53 -6.10 -27.43
C GLY A 400 21.16 -7.29 -26.70
N GLY A 401 20.62 -7.70 -25.55
CA GLY A 401 21.21 -8.66 -24.65
C GLY A 401 22.21 -8.05 -23.67
N GLU A 402 22.28 -6.71 -23.61
CA GLU A 402 23.04 -5.98 -22.62
C GLU A 402 22.36 -6.04 -21.25
N LEU A 403 23.16 -5.99 -20.19
CA LEU A 403 22.68 -5.87 -18.82
C LEU A 403 22.84 -4.42 -18.33
N ARG A 404 21.72 -3.81 -17.94
CA ARG A 404 21.64 -2.43 -17.47
C ARG A 404 21.77 -2.36 -15.95
N SER A 405 22.19 -1.19 -15.48
CA SER A 405 22.31 -0.93 -14.04
C SER A 405 20.99 -1.08 -13.31
N ILE A 406 21.07 -1.60 -12.09
CA ILE A 406 19.94 -1.71 -11.18
C ILE A 406 20.06 -0.67 -10.05
N SER A 407 18.93 -0.24 -9.52
CA SER A 407 18.85 0.63 -8.35
C SER A 407 19.19 -0.14 -7.06
N HIS A 408 19.67 0.58 -6.04
CA HIS A 408 19.89 0.03 -4.69
C HIS A 408 20.77 -1.23 -4.64
N CYS A 409 21.80 -1.30 -5.51
CA CYS A 409 22.63 -2.49 -5.68
C CYS A 409 23.27 -2.94 -4.36
N GLU A 410 23.83 -2.02 -3.56
CA GLU A 410 24.47 -2.34 -2.27
C GLU A 410 23.48 -2.96 -1.27
N GLN A 411 22.26 -2.42 -1.18
CA GLN A 411 21.20 -2.95 -0.31
C GLN A 411 20.76 -4.37 -0.73
N ARG A 412 20.62 -4.61 -2.05
CA ARG A 412 20.30 -5.94 -2.59
C ARG A 412 21.40 -6.94 -2.28
N LEU A 413 22.67 -6.56 -2.44
CA LEU A 413 23.81 -7.42 -2.13
C LEU A 413 23.87 -7.78 -0.63
N ALA A 414 23.62 -6.78 0.25
CA ALA A 414 23.55 -7.01 1.68
C ALA A 414 22.45 -8.01 2.06
N GLU A 415 21.29 -7.91 1.42
CA GLU A 415 20.20 -8.85 1.65
C GLU A 415 20.53 -10.24 1.08
N CYS A 416 21.16 -10.34 -0.10
CA CYS A 416 21.60 -11.61 -0.67
C CYS A 416 22.57 -12.33 0.27
N GLU A 417 23.56 -11.61 0.82
CA GLU A 417 24.51 -12.17 1.77
C GLU A 417 23.85 -12.59 3.09
N ARG A 418 22.96 -11.73 3.63
CA ARG A 418 22.17 -12.02 4.83
C ARG A 418 21.32 -13.28 4.70
N MET A 419 20.81 -13.55 3.48
CA MET A 419 20.02 -14.74 3.17
C MET A 419 20.86 -15.97 2.85
N GLY A 420 22.20 -15.86 2.90
CA GLY A 420 23.14 -16.98 2.77
C GLY A 420 23.46 -17.36 1.31
N PHE A 421 23.27 -16.45 0.35
CA PHE A 421 23.75 -16.66 -1.01
C PHE A 421 25.28 -16.52 -1.06
N GLU A 422 25.94 -17.41 -1.79
CA GLU A 422 27.39 -17.45 -1.91
C GLU A 422 27.91 -16.79 -3.20
N THR A 423 27.06 -16.69 -4.22
CA THR A 423 27.40 -16.06 -5.50
C THR A 423 26.27 -15.15 -5.96
N CYS A 424 26.62 -13.90 -6.32
CA CYS A 424 25.69 -12.96 -6.93
C CYS A 424 26.21 -12.47 -8.28
N ILE A 425 25.40 -12.61 -9.33
CA ILE A 425 25.68 -12.08 -10.68
C ILE A 425 24.92 -10.75 -10.79
N VAL A 426 25.65 -9.67 -11.13
CA VAL A 426 25.09 -8.31 -11.22
C VAL A 426 25.64 -7.57 -12.43
N PRO A 427 24.96 -6.54 -12.93
CA PRO A 427 25.52 -5.70 -14.01
C PRO A 427 26.80 -5.00 -13.53
N ALA A 428 27.88 -5.10 -14.34
CA ALA A 428 29.17 -4.49 -14.00
C ALA A 428 29.07 -2.95 -13.78
N HIS A 429 28.12 -2.30 -14.44
CA HIS A 429 27.88 -0.88 -14.24
C HIS A 429 27.31 -0.54 -12.85
N SER A 430 26.55 -1.43 -12.23
CA SER A 430 25.99 -1.25 -10.89
C SER A 430 27.06 -1.29 -9.80
N LEU A 431 28.18 -1.96 -10.05
CA LEU A 431 29.29 -2.10 -9.09
C LEU A 431 30.17 -0.85 -8.96
N LYS A 432 30.04 0.12 -9.87
CA LYS A 432 30.88 1.33 -9.84
C LYS A 432 30.74 2.18 -8.57
N SER A 433 29.59 2.12 -7.93
CA SER A 433 29.25 2.86 -6.71
C SER A 433 29.19 1.98 -5.46
N VAL A 434 29.57 0.70 -5.57
CA VAL A 434 29.47 -0.29 -4.50
C VAL A 434 30.88 -0.71 -4.08
N ASP A 435 31.13 -0.65 -2.78
CA ASP A 435 32.37 -1.22 -2.19
C ASP A 435 32.18 -2.72 -1.99
N THR A 436 32.65 -3.50 -2.97
CA THR A 436 32.51 -4.97 -2.96
C THR A 436 33.35 -5.67 -1.88
N SER A 437 34.34 -4.97 -1.28
CA SER A 437 35.17 -5.56 -0.21
C SER A 437 34.41 -5.78 1.11
N LYS A 438 33.26 -5.15 1.24
CA LYS A 438 32.35 -5.33 2.41
C LYS A 438 31.64 -6.69 2.42
N PHE A 439 31.62 -7.41 1.31
CA PHE A 439 30.88 -8.66 1.16
C PHE A 439 31.82 -9.86 1.10
N SER A 440 31.48 -10.91 1.83
CA SER A 440 32.17 -12.22 1.76
C SER A 440 31.70 -13.05 0.57
N MET A 441 30.50 -12.77 0.07
CA MET A 441 29.88 -13.39 -1.08
C MET A 441 30.66 -13.07 -2.37
N LYS A 442 30.79 -14.05 -3.28
CA LYS A 442 31.40 -13.87 -4.59
C LYS A 442 30.48 -13.02 -5.50
N ILE A 443 30.92 -11.81 -5.83
CA ILE A 443 30.19 -10.90 -6.71
C ILE A 443 30.80 -10.96 -8.12
N ILE A 444 29.99 -11.25 -9.13
CA ILE A 444 30.38 -11.38 -10.52
C ILE A 444 29.73 -10.26 -11.33
N GLY A 445 30.52 -9.25 -11.73
CA GLY A 445 30.05 -8.15 -12.58
C GLY A 445 30.06 -8.56 -14.05
N VAL A 446 28.89 -8.50 -14.72
CA VAL A 446 28.72 -8.87 -16.13
C VAL A 446 28.08 -7.74 -16.93
N ARG A 447 28.37 -7.70 -18.25
CA ARG A 447 27.87 -6.64 -19.15
C ARG A 447 26.75 -7.11 -20.06
N SER A 448 26.63 -8.42 -20.26
CA SER A 448 25.65 -9.02 -21.16
C SER A 448 25.08 -10.31 -20.60
N ILE A 449 23.91 -10.70 -21.10
CA ILE A 449 23.27 -11.97 -20.78
C ILE A 449 24.20 -13.15 -21.16
N ARG A 450 25.01 -13.03 -22.23
CA ARG A 450 25.98 -14.05 -22.64
C ARG A 450 27.06 -14.28 -21.57
N GLU A 451 27.56 -13.19 -20.97
CA GLU A 451 28.54 -13.28 -19.87
C GLU A 451 27.91 -13.89 -18.61
N ALA A 452 26.67 -13.50 -18.29
CA ALA A 452 25.95 -14.04 -17.14
C ALA A 452 25.76 -15.56 -17.26
N PHE A 453 25.35 -16.05 -18.44
CA PHE A 453 25.16 -17.49 -18.70
C PHE A 453 26.46 -18.27 -18.71
N LYS A 454 27.59 -17.67 -19.09
CA LYS A 454 28.91 -18.29 -18.95
C LYS A 454 29.37 -18.39 -17.49
N ALA A 455 28.92 -17.50 -16.63
CA ALA A 455 29.30 -17.49 -15.23
C ALA A 455 28.60 -18.57 -14.39
N ILE A 456 27.50 -19.15 -14.90
CA ILE A 456 26.79 -20.25 -14.23
C ILE A 456 27.19 -21.65 -14.71
N GLY A 457 28.05 -21.78 -15.73
CA GLY A 457 28.58 -23.04 -16.28
C GLY A 457 27.94 -23.40 -17.59
#